data_746d14e8af16929354eed8b83ccfb04a
#
_entry.id   746d14e8af16929354eed8b83ccfb04a
#
_cell.length_a   1.000
_cell.length_b   1.000
_cell.length_c   1.000
_cell.angle_alpha   90.00
_cell.angle_beta   90.00
_cell.angle_gamma   90.00
#
_symmetry.space_group_name_H-M   'P 1'
#
loop_
_entity.id
_entity.type
_entity.pdbx_description
1 polymer ?
#
loop_
_entity_poly.entity_id
_entity_poly.type
_entity_poly.pdbx_seq_one_letter_code
_entity_poly.pdbx_strand_id
1 'polypeptide(L)'
;MRSKGIKVTGTSALLAVSLLTILLVIPQSGVASGESDNKSDWFYPEWAATAQYNAPIIVRDTDSALGRYSLKTKEIGLKDLARMHGHLCDGLVASFVQIKAVLALLFPDGIIDRTDVRVVSRNSPCLVDTAAFMTGARINFQTLRIDNSMGSGFIIQRISTGDAYEVHLKLGVFPPAQAALEEKIRVLRAAGQPVTAVDIDEVERMADALSQRVLDLPPGEVVDIARREHYKFSPADVLGDRGDVINKNMPR
;
A
#
# COMPACT_ATOMS: atom_id res chain seq x y z
N MET A 1 37.05 -33.82 71.26
CA MET A 1 38.49 -34.17 71.41
C MET A 1 39.30 -33.27 70.44
N ARG A 2 40.14 -32.49 71.09
CA ARG A 2 41.42 -31.87 70.66
C ARG A 2 41.52 -31.27 69.21
N SER A 3 41.49 -29.98 69.25
CA SER A 3 42.24 -28.97 68.49
C SER A 3 43.66 -29.36 68.09
N LYS A 4 44.09 -29.02 66.86
CA LYS A 4 45.50 -28.62 66.62
C LYS A 4 45.51 -27.44 65.70
N GLY A 5 45.91 -26.30 66.22
CA GLY A 5 46.20 -25.10 65.48
C GLY A 5 47.55 -25.22 64.79
N ILE A 6 47.64 -24.56 63.61
CA ILE A 6 48.91 -24.26 62.93
C ILE A 6 49.02 -22.77 62.84
N LYS A 7 50.01 -22.19 63.48
CA LYS A 7 50.51 -20.86 63.34
C LYS A 7 51.39 -20.82 62.10
N VAL A 8 51.16 -19.90 61.16
CA VAL A 8 52.11 -19.50 60.16
C VAL A 8 52.34 -17.99 60.26
N THR A 9 53.60 -17.73 60.57
CA THR A 9 54.17 -16.40 60.72
C THR A 9 54.31 -15.67 59.37
N GLY A 10 54.14 -14.37 59.41
CA GLY A 10 54.14 -13.51 58.26
C GLY A 10 55.50 -13.22 57.61
N THR A 11 55.44 -12.76 56.47
CA THR A 11 56.42 -11.84 55.85
C THR A 11 55.72 -10.91 54.89
N SER A 12 55.71 -9.63 55.25
CA SER A 12 55.20 -8.57 54.43
C SER A 12 56.16 -8.27 53.25
N ALA A 13 55.74 -8.55 52.07
CA ALA A 13 56.44 -8.03 50.89
C ALA A 13 55.57 -6.90 50.29
N LEU A 14 56.03 -5.66 50.37
CA LEU A 14 55.47 -4.50 49.68
C LEU A 14 55.76 -4.67 48.20
N LEU A 15 54.72 -4.94 47.42
CA LEU A 15 54.76 -4.83 45.98
C LEU A 15 54.24 -3.46 45.60
N ALA A 16 55.17 -2.63 45.13
CA ALA A 16 54.85 -1.35 44.49
C ALA A 16 54.13 -1.63 43.14
N VAL A 17 52.85 -1.36 43.09
CA VAL A 17 52.08 -1.42 41.82
C VAL A 17 52.27 -0.09 41.13
N SER A 18 53.13 -0.06 40.08
CA SER A 18 53.18 1.03 39.13
C SER A 18 51.90 1.08 38.31
N LEU A 19 51.03 2.06 38.55
CA LEU A 19 49.91 2.37 37.68
C LEU A 19 50.46 2.93 36.37
N LEU A 20 50.52 2.08 35.35
CA LEU A 20 50.75 2.50 33.97
C LEU A 20 49.36 2.96 33.40
N THR A 21 49.14 4.28 33.40
CA THR A 21 47.98 4.87 32.79
C THR A 21 48.12 4.76 31.27
N ILE A 22 47.53 3.72 30.68
CA ILE A 22 47.38 3.61 29.25
C ILE A 22 46.28 4.61 28.85
N LEU A 23 46.67 5.75 28.28
CA LEU A 23 45.75 6.67 27.60
C LEU A 23 45.24 5.94 26.35
N LEU A 24 44.07 5.32 26.44
CA LEU A 24 43.37 4.86 25.26
C LEU A 24 42.91 6.11 24.47
N VAL A 25 43.66 6.46 23.44
CA VAL A 25 43.17 7.36 22.39
C VAL A 25 42.12 6.59 21.61
N ILE A 26 40.87 6.74 22.01
CA ILE A 26 39.74 6.32 21.20
C ILE A 26 39.73 7.25 19.99
N PRO A 27 39.93 6.76 18.75
CA PRO A 27 39.67 7.58 17.59
C PRO A 27 38.21 7.99 17.66
N GLN A 28 37.94 9.26 17.85
CA GLN A 28 36.61 9.79 17.57
C GLN A 28 36.37 9.52 16.08
N SER A 29 35.70 8.43 15.80
CA SER A 29 35.04 8.24 14.52
C SER A 29 34.14 9.46 14.38
N GLY A 30 34.58 10.42 13.58
CA GLY A 30 33.74 11.51 13.17
C GLY A 30 32.45 10.85 12.68
N VAL A 31 31.37 11.10 13.40
CA VAL A 31 30.04 10.94 12.85
C VAL A 31 30.07 11.88 11.67
N ALA A 32 30.38 11.34 10.48
CA ALA A 32 30.07 12.01 9.26
C ALA A 32 28.62 12.40 9.47
N SER A 33 28.36 13.69 9.59
CA SER A 33 27.05 14.25 9.38
C SER A 33 26.67 13.72 8.01
N GLY A 34 25.96 12.58 8.02
CA GLY A 34 25.36 12.07 6.82
C GLY A 34 24.57 13.25 6.28
N GLU A 35 25.05 13.83 5.20
CA GLU A 35 24.17 14.40 4.23
C GLU A 35 23.03 13.43 4.20
N SER A 36 21.84 13.87 4.65
CA SER A 36 20.63 13.14 4.37
C SER A 36 20.64 13.03 2.86
N ASP A 37 21.15 11.90 2.34
CA ASP A 37 20.78 11.45 1.04
C ASP A 37 19.27 11.57 1.05
N ASN A 38 18.80 12.65 0.53
CA ASN A 38 17.44 12.83 0.10
C ASN A 38 17.32 11.73 -0.98
N LYS A 39 17.12 10.50 -0.51
CA LYS A 39 16.84 9.35 -1.36
C LYS A 39 15.61 9.78 -2.11
N SER A 40 15.85 10.43 -3.24
CA SER A 40 14.82 10.89 -4.12
C SER A 40 13.87 9.69 -4.24
N ASP A 41 12.59 9.92 -4.00
CA ASP A 41 11.55 8.92 -4.18
C ASP A 41 11.46 8.63 -5.69
N TRP A 42 12.55 8.06 -6.25
CA TRP A 42 12.75 7.80 -7.67
C TRP A 42 11.57 7.07 -8.32
N PHE A 43 10.82 6.30 -7.50
CA PHE A 43 9.64 5.55 -7.92
C PHE A 43 8.35 6.40 -7.93
N TYR A 44 8.43 7.66 -7.44
CA TYR A 44 7.27 8.53 -7.29
C TYR A 44 7.59 9.94 -7.78
N PRO A 45 7.29 10.25 -9.03
CA PRO A 45 7.69 11.49 -9.66
C PRO A 45 7.00 12.71 -9.04
N GLU A 46 7.66 13.87 -9.14
CA GLU A 46 7.18 15.12 -8.56
C GLU A 46 5.81 15.55 -9.09
N TRP A 47 5.53 15.30 -10.37
CA TRP A 47 4.22 15.59 -10.95
C TRP A 47 3.09 14.81 -10.25
N ALA A 48 3.34 13.59 -9.80
CA ALA A 48 2.36 12.84 -9.02
C ALA A 48 2.21 13.40 -7.61
N ALA A 49 3.32 13.81 -6.98
CA ALA A 49 3.31 14.37 -5.63
C ALA A 49 2.55 15.70 -5.53
N THR A 50 2.56 16.50 -6.59
CA THR A 50 1.96 17.84 -6.65
C THR A 50 0.60 17.91 -7.34
N ALA A 51 0.12 16.77 -7.88
CA ALA A 51 -1.14 16.71 -8.63
C ALA A 51 -2.35 17.09 -7.77
N GLN A 52 -3.28 17.85 -8.38
CA GLN A 52 -4.40 18.48 -7.67
C GLN A 52 -5.32 17.50 -6.93
N TYR A 53 -5.61 16.33 -7.52
CA TYR A 53 -6.54 15.35 -6.96
C TYR A 53 -5.88 14.16 -6.29
N ASN A 54 -4.58 14.26 -5.98
CA ASN A 54 -3.79 13.22 -5.36
C ASN A 54 -3.77 13.26 -3.81
N ALA A 55 -4.69 13.95 -3.18
CA ALA A 55 -4.77 13.96 -1.72
C ALA A 55 -4.97 12.54 -1.16
N PRO A 56 -4.32 12.19 -0.04
CA PRO A 56 -4.50 10.90 0.63
C PRO A 56 -5.94 10.71 1.12
N ILE A 57 -6.28 9.49 1.50
CA ILE A 57 -7.53 9.15 2.20
C ILE A 57 -7.26 8.91 3.67
N ILE A 58 -8.25 9.22 4.52
CA ILE A 58 -8.18 9.00 5.95
C ILE A 58 -8.89 7.69 6.29
N VAL A 59 -8.20 6.77 6.95
CA VAL A 59 -8.72 5.44 7.21
C VAL A 59 -8.66 5.04 8.67
N ARG A 60 -9.58 4.14 9.08
CA ARG A 60 -9.54 3.36 10.31
C ARG A 60 -9.31 1.89 10.00
N ASP A 61 -8.74 1.18 10.97
CA ASP A 61 -8.40 -0.24 10.81
C ASP A 61 -8.32 -0.93 12.18
N THR A 62 -8.04 -2.22 12.18
CA THR A 62 -7.59 -2.92 13.40
C THR A 62 -6.17 -2.48 13.75
N ASP A 63 -5.83 -2.44 15.02
CA ASP A 63 -4.50 -2.06 15.52
C ASP A 63 -3.79 -3.17 16.30
N SER A 64 -4.32 -4.39 16.27
CA SER A 64 -3.70 -5.56 16.87
C SER A 64 -4.01 -6.84 16.09
N ALA A 65 -3.15 -7.84 16.25
CA ALA A 65 -3.33 -9.17 15.66
C ALA A 65 -4.60 -9.89 16.14
N LEU A 66 -5.15 -9.48 17.28
CA LEU A 66 -6.40 -10.00 17.82
C LEU A 66 -7.62 -9.17 17.43
N GLY A 67 -7.48 -8.34 16.40
CA GLY A 67 -8.57 -7.59 15.80
C GLY A 67 -9.13 -6.45 16.66
N ARG A 68 -8.37 -5.93 17.64
CA ARG A 68 -8.78 -4.73 18.36
C ARG A 68 -8.94 -3.59 17.39
N TYR A 69 -10.13 -3.00 17.35
CA TYR A 69 -10.46 -1.91 16.44
C TYR A 69 -9.92 -0.58 16.97
N SER A 70 -9.21 0.17 16.14
CA SER A 70 -8.69 1.48 16.51
C SER A 70 -9.67 2.58 16.14
N LEU A 71 -9.89 3.51 17.10
CA LEU A 71 -10.59 4.77 16.82
C LEU A 71 -9.66 5.85 16.24
N LYS A 72 -8.34 5.60 16.25
CA LYS A 72 -7.35 6.48 15.62
C LYS A 72 -7.41 6.35 14.11
N THR A 73 -7.10 7.42 13.43
CA THR A 73 -7.01 7.47 11.97
C THR A 73 -5.56 7.48 11.52
N LYS A 74 -5.34 7.04 10.29
CA LYS A 74 -4.08 7.18 9.57
C LYS A 74 -4.37 7.62 8.15
N GLU A 75 -3.43 8.33 7.55
CA GLU A 75 -3.46 8.66 6.13
C GLU A 75 -2.80 7.58 5.31
N ILE A 76 -3.37 7.27 4.16
CA ILE A 76 -2.76 6.44 3.12
C ILE A 76 -2.97 7.10 1.77
N GLY A 77 -1.94 7.08 0.93
CA GLY A 77 -1.96 7.77 -0.34
C GLY A 77 -1.40 6.95 -1.50
N LEU A 78 -1.43 7.55 -2.67
CA LEU A 78 -0.91 6.94 -3.89
C LEU A 78 0.60 6.62 -3.78
N LYS A 79 1.37 7.42 -3.05
CA LYS A 79 2.79 7.16 -2.82
C LYS A 79 3.04 5.87 -2.03
N ASP A 80 2.23 5.64 -1.00
CA ASP A 80 2.32 4.41 -0.19
C ASP A 80 1.89 3.19 -1.01
N LEU A 81 0.84 3.36 -1.83
CA LEU A 81 0.38 2.34 -2.75
C LEU A 81 1.45 2.01 -3.81
N ALA A 82 2.10 3.01 -4.41
CA ALA A 82 3.19 2.82 -5.38
C ALA A 82 4.39 2.09 -4.74
N ARG A 83 4.71 2.41 -3.48
CA ARG A 83 5.76 1.70 -2.72
C ARG A 83 5.41 0.22 -2.49
N MET A 84 4.15 -0.06 -2.16
CA MET A 84 3.67 -1.43 -1.95
C MET A 84 3.61 -2.23 -3.24
N HIS A 85 3.15 -1.59 -4.33
CA HIS A 85 3.02 -2.21 -5.66
C HIS A 85 4.38 -2.41 -6.38
N GLY A 86 5.38 -1.59 -6.03
CA GLY A 86 6.74 -1.62 -6.57
C GLY A 86 7.05 -0.51 -7.57
N HIS A 87 6.05 0.13 -8.16
CA HIS A 87 6.20 1.26 -9.09
C HIS A 87 4.88 2.04 -9.22
N LEU A 88 4.96 3.25 -9.76
CA LEU A 88 3.79 4.01 -10.18
C LEU A 88 3.49 3.69 -11.65
N CYS A 89 2.24 3.37 -11.96
CA CYS A 89 1.77 3.18 -13.33
C CYS A 89 0.34 3.72 -13.50
N ASP A 90 -0.08 3.88 -14.73
CA ASP A 90 -1.42 4.39 -15.09
C ASP A 90 -2.56 3.50 -14.56
N GLY A 91 -2.38 2.19 -14.58
CA GLY A 91 -3.33 1.24 -13.98
C GLY A 91 -3.53 1.46 -12.48
N LEU A 92 -2.43 1.77 -11.77
CA LEU A 92 -2.46 2.08 -10.33
C LEU A 92 -3.17 3.42 -10.08
N VAL A 93 -2.83 4.46 -10.85
CA VAL A 93 -3.41 5.80 -10.76
C VAL A 93 -4.91 5.75 -11.09
N ALA A 94 -5.28 5.11 -12.19
CA ALA A 94 -6.68 4.96 -12.60
C ALA A 94 -7.50 4.22 -11.54
N SER A 95 -6.96 3.16 -10.95
CA SER A 95 -7.61 2.41 -9.88
C SER A 95 -7.76 3.25 -8.60
N PHE A 96 -6.73 4.00 -8.23
CA PHE A 96 -6.74 4.90 -7.08
C PHE A 96 -7.86 5.93 -7.18
N VAL A 97 -7.99 6.61 -8.31
CA VAL A 97 -9.02 7.64 -8.52
C VAL A 97 -10.43 7.04 -8.52
N GLN A 98 -10.63 5.89 -9.17
CA GLN A 98 -11.91 5.19 -9.17
C GLN A 98 -12.36 4.79 -7.76
N ILE A 99 -11.50 4.13 -7.00
CA ILE A 99 -11.82 3.67 -5.65
C ILE A 99 -12.04 4.86 -4.72
N LYS A 100 -11.17 5.87 -4.76
CA LYS A 100 -11.31 7.08 -3.94
C LYS A 100 -12.65 7.79 -4.17
N ALA A 101 -13.10 7.89 -5.42
CA ALA A 101 -14.37 8.52 -5.75
C ALA A 101 -15.58 7.77 -5.15
N VAL A 102 -15.58 6.45 -5.16
CA VAL A 102 -16.64 5.63 -4.54
C VAL A 102 -16.57 5.67 -3.02
N LEU A 103 -15.36 5.61 -2.45
CA LEU A 103 -15.20 5.68 -0.99
C LEU A 103 -15.73 6.99 -0.42
N ALA A 104 -15.59 8.10 -1.15
CA ALA A 104 -16.17 9.38 -0.75
C ALA A 104 -17.72 9.36 -0.69
N LEU A 105 -18.39 8.55 -1.53
CA LEU A 105 -19.84 8.35 -1.48
C LEU A 105 -20.26 7.43 -0.34
N LEU A 106 -19.49 6.37 -0.09
CA LEU A 106 -19.78 5.37 0.95
C LEU A 106 -19.48 5.87 2.37
N PHE A 107 -18.55 6.81 2.49
CA PHE A 107 -18.08 7.37 3.77
C PHE A 107 -18.11 8.91 3.71
N PRO A 108 -19.29 9.52 3.77
CA PRO A 108 -19.43 10.98 3.62
C PRO A 108 -18.81 11.80 4.76
N ASP A 109 -18.48 11.16 5.88
CA ASP A 109 -17.70 11.75 6.97
C ASP A 109 -16.19 11.85 6.67
N GLY A 110 -15.75 11.30 5.52
CA GLY A 110 -14.38 11.31 5.08
C GLY A 110 -13.46 10.30 5.77
N ILE A 111 -13.98 9.47 6.70
CA ILE A 111 -13.21 8.47 7.44
C ILE A 111 -13.60 7.06 6.99
N ILE A 112 -12.74 6.42 6.23
CA ILE A 112 -12.99 5.11 5.64
C ILE A 112 -12.67 4.01 6.66
N ASP A 113 -13.68 3.22 7.03
CA ASP A 113 -13.48 2.02 7.84
C ASP A 113 -13.09 0.85 6.93
N ARG A 114 -11.80 0.53 6.88
CA ARG A 114 -11.25 -0.57 6.07
C ARG A 114 -11.73 -1.97 6.49
N THR A 115 -12.41 -2.09 7.61
CA THR A 115 -13.05 -3.35 8.05
C THR A 115 -14.49 -3.47 7.57
N ASP A 116 -15.04 -2.42 6.94
CA ASP A 116 -16.44 -2.30 6.54
C ASP A 116 -16.63 -2.25 5.01
N VAL A 117 -15.66 -2.73 4.23
CA VAL A 117 -15.68 -2.64 2.77
C VAL A 117 -15.54 -4.02 2.13
N ARG A 118 -16.29 -4.24 1.06
CA ARG A 118 -16.14 -5.35 0.10
C ARG A 118 -15.92 -4.81 -1.29
N VAL A 119 -15.11 -5.53 -2.08
CA VAL A 119 -14.76 -5.11 -3.44
C VAL A 119 -14.86 -6.29 -4.40
N VAL A 120 -15.35 -6.03 -5.61
CA VAL A 120 -15.20 -6.92 -6.76
C VAL A 120 -14.27 -6.24 -7.77
N SER A 121 -13.32 -6.99 -8.28
CA SER A 121 -12.33 -6.52 -9.27
C SER A 121 -11.95 -7.65 -10.21
N ARG A 122 -11.49 -7.33 -11.41
CA ARG A 122 -10.84 -8.34 -12.26
C ARG A 122 -9.45 -8.69 -11.71
N ASN A 123 -8.91 -9.84 -12.15
CA ASN A 123 -7.55 -10.23 -11.85
C ASN A 123 -6.55 -9.36 -12.62
N SER A 124 -5.98 -8.39 -11.93
CA SER A 124 -4.92 -7.50 -12.43
C SER A 124 -4.11 -6.99 -11.24
N PRO A 125 -2.77 -6.98 -11.29
CA PRO A 125 -1.94 -6.52 -10.19
C PRO A 125 -2.36 -5.12 -9.71
N CYS A 126 -2.42 -4.14 -10.61
CA CYS A 126 -2.76 -2.75 -10.27
C CYS A 126 -4.14 -2.65 -9.60
N LEU A 127 -5.16 -3.35 -10.13
CA LEU A 127 -6.53 -3.26 -9.59
C LEU A 127 -6.65 -3.94 -8.23
N VAL A 128 -6.11 -5.16 -8.11
CA VAL A 128 -6.20 -5.97 -6.89
C VAL A 128 -5.41 -5.33 -5.75
N ASP A 129 -4.19 -4.87 -6.03
CA ASP A 129 -3.35 -4.21 -5.03
C ASP A 129 -3.99 -2.90 -4.55
N THR A 130 -4.52 -2.08 -5.47
CA THR A 130 -5.21 -0.84 -5.10
C THR A 130 -6.46 -1.12 -4.27
N ALA A 131 -7.28 -2.10 -4.67
CA ALA A 131 -8.45 -2.49 -3.91
C ALA A 131 -8.08 -2.93 -2.49
N ALA A 132 -7.12 -3.84 -2.36
CA ALA A 132 -6.67 -4.33 -1.07
C ALA A 132 -6.06 -3.22 -0.19
N PHE A 133 -5.21 -2.39 -0.79
CA PHE A 133 -4.51 -1.33 -0.06
C PHE A 133 -5.45 -0.23 0.43
N MET A 134 -6.32 0.30 -0.43
CA MET A 134 -7.20 1.41 -0.07
C MET A 134 -8.35 0.99 0.84
N THR A 135 -8.92 -0.19 0.62
CA THR A 135 -10.17 -0.61 1.26
C THR A 135 -10.01 -1.64 2.36
N GLY A 136 -8.82 -2.26 2.49
CA GLY A 136 -8.61 -3.39 3.39
C GLY A 136 -9.25 -4.70 2.92
N ALA A 137 -9.94 -4.71 1.78
CA ALA A 137 -10.55 -5.91 1.23
C ALA A 137 -9.48 -6.91 0.77
N ARG A 138 -9.65 -8.19 1.09
CA ARG A 138 -8.71 -9.26 0.75
C ARG A 138 -9.45 -10.55 0.42
N ILE A 139 -8.85 -11.37 -0.43
CA ILE A 139 -9.43 -12.66 -0.83
C ILE A 139 -9.58 -13.58 0.39
N ASN A 140 -8.52 -13.71 1.20
CA ASN A 140 -8.51 -14.53 2.41
C ASN A 140 -9.45 -14.02 3.53
N PHE A 141 -9.88 -12.75 3.46
CA PHE A 141 -10.91 -12.19 4.36
C PHE A 141 -12.32 -12.34 3.79
N GLN A 142 -12.43 -12.89 2.58
CA GLN A 142 -13.70 -12.99 1.84
C GLN A 142 -14.38 -11.63 1.61
N THR A 143 -13.58 -10.58 1.50
CA THR A 143 -14.05 -9.21 1.23
C THR A 143 -13.59 -8.69 -0.12
N LEU A 144 -12.67 -9.40 -0.80
CA LEU A 144 -12.29 -9.15 -2.19
C LEU A 144 -12.65 -10.36 -3.05
N ARG A 145 -13.47 -10.13 -4.07
CA ARG A 145 -13.84 -11.13 -5.08
C ARG A 145 -13.17 -10.78 -6.41
N ILE A 146 -12.61 -11.78 -7.05
CA ILE A 146 -12.07 -11.67 -8.40
C ILE A 146 -13.16 -12.10 -9.39
N ASP A 147 -13.45 -11.20 -10.35
CA ASP A 147 -14.41 -11.44 -11.43
C ASP A 147 -13.85 -10.82 -12.73
N ASN A 148 -13.38 -11.67 -13.62
CA ASN A 148 -12.72 -11.22 -14.85
C ASN A 148 -13.69 -10.57 -15.86
N SER A 149 -15.00 -10.65 -15.64
CA SER A 149 -15.99 -9.95 -16.47
C SER A 149 -16.10 -8.46 -16.17
N MET A 150 -15.53 -7.99 -15.04
CA MET A 150 -15.63 -6.60 -14.59
C MET A 150 -14.90 -5.57 -15.46
N GLY A 151 -14.03 -5.99 -16.37
CA GLY A 151 -13.19 -5.03 -17.11
C GLY A 151 -12.22 -4.30 -16.18
N SER A 152 -12.01 -2.99 -16.40
CA SER A 152 -11.05 -2.16 -15.62
C SER A 152 -11.74 -1.35 -14.50
N GLY A 153 -12.93 -1.77 -14.07
CA GLY A 153 -13.69 -1.12 -13.01
C GLY A 153 -13.76 -1.93 -11.72
N PHE A 154 -14.60 -1.44 -10.82
CA PHE A 154 -14.83 -2.04 -9.50
C PHE A 154 -16.32 -2.02 -9.15
N ILE A 155 -16.77 -2.99 -8.33
CA ILE A 155 -17.94 -2.83 -7.48
C ILE A 155 -17.46 -2.75 -6.06
N ILE A 156 -17.84 -1.68 -5.34
CA ILE A 156 -17.43 -1.43 -3.95
C ILE A 156 -18.67 -1.32 -3.11
N GLN A 157 -18.75 -2.11 -2.03
CA GLN A 157 -19.86 -2.14 -1.11
C GLN A 157 -19.41 -1.81 0.31
N ARG A 158 -20.17 -0.94 0.99
CA ARG A 158 -20.08 -0.79 2.45
C ARG A 158 -20.89 -1.91 3.11
N ILE A 159 -20.25 -2.70 3.98
CA ILE A 159 -20.87 -3.90 4.59
C ILE A 159 -22.03 -3.53 5.51
N SER A 160 -21.82 -2.52 6.37
CA SER A 160 -22.77 -2.13 7.42
C SER A 160 -24.07 -1.53 6.87
N THR A 161 -24.04 -0.85 5.72
CA THR A 161 -25.21 -0.22 5.11
C THR A 161 -25.79 -1.03 3.96
N GLY A 162 -24.97 -1.87 3.33
CA GLY A 162 -25.32 -2.59 2.10
C GLY A 162 -25.21 -1.72 0.83
N ASP A 163 -24.93 -0.41 0.95
CA ASP A 163 -24.76 0.47 -0.20
C ASP A 163 -23.59 0.00 -1.06
N ALA A 164 -23.83 -0.05 -2.37
CA ALA A 164 -22.83 -0.49 -3.34
C ALA A 164 -22.85 0.39 -4.58
N TYR A 165 -21.67 0.64 -5.11
CA TYR A 165 -21.45 1.39 -6.35
C TYR A 165 -20.52 0.64 -7.28
N GLU A 166 -20.84 0.70 -8.57
CA GLU A 166 -19.96 0.29 -9.64
C GLU A 166 -19.30 1.53 -10.24
N VAL A 167 -17.99 1.42 -10.54
CA VAL A 167 -17.20 2.52 -11.08
C VAL A 167 -16.33 2.05 -12.22
N HIS A 168 -16.24 2.87 -13.26
CA HIS A 168 -15.36 2.69 -14.41
C HIS A 168 -14.76 4.03 -14.82
N LEU A 169 -13.63 3.98 -15.55
CA LEU A 169 -13.18 5.16 -16.27
C LEU A 169 -14.20 5.53 -17.35
N LYS A 170 -14.44 6.82 -17.52
CA LYS A 170 -15.26 7.34 -18.62
C LYS A 170 -14.68 6.95 -19.97
N LEU A 171 -15.57 6.75 -20.92
CA LEU A 171 -15.17 6.51 -22.32
C LEU A 171 -14.29 7.67 -22.82
N GLY A 172 -13.15 7.32 -23.43
CA GLY A 172 -12.20 8.30 -23.97
C GLY A 172 -11.18 8.83 -22.94
N VAL A 173 -11.27 8.47 -21.65
CA VAL A 173 -10.20 8.79 -20.67
C VAL A 173 -8.95 7.97 -20.99
N PHE A 174 -9.11 6.67 -21.23
CA PHE A 174 -8.00 5.83 -21.66
C PHE A 174 -7.75 6.00 -23.16
N PRO A 175 -6.52 6.41 -23.60
CA PRO A 175 -6.26 6.72 -25.00
C PRO A 175 -6.31 5.47 -25.90
N PRO A 176 -7.06 5.47 -27.00
CA PRO A 176 -7.11 4.33 -27.93
C PRO A 176 -5.74 3.95 -28.51
N ALA A 177 -4.86 4.94 -28.74
CA ALA A 177 -3.50 4.68 -29.24
C ALA A 177 -2.66 3.91 -28.22
N GLN A 178 -2.77 4.23 -26.95
CA GLN A 178 -2.10 3.48 -25.87
C GLN A 178 -2.65 2.05 -25.82
N ALA A 179 -3.96 1.87 -25.83
CA ALA A 179 -4.58 0.54 -25.83
C ALA A 179 -4.09 -0.33 -27.01
N ALA A 180 -3.97 0.27 -28.20
CA ALA A 180 -3.47 -0.43 -29.37
C ALA A 180 -2.00 -0.86 -29.23
N LEU A 181 -1.16 -0.01 -28.65
CA LEU A 181 0.26 -0.31 -28.43
C LEU A 181 0.45 -1.39 -27.32
N GLU A 182 -0.30 -1.29 -26.25
CA GLU A 182 -0.30 -2.32 -25.19
C GLU A 182 -0.74 -3.69 -25.73
N GLU A 183 -1.79 -3.70 -26.57
CA GLU A 183 -2.26 -4.93 -27.20
C GLU A 183 -1.21 -5.51 -28.15
N LYS A 184 -0.54 -4.68 -28.96
CA LYS A 184 0.58 -5.09 -29.82
C LYS A 184 1.67 -5.77 -28.96
N ILE A 185 2.09 -5.12 -27.87
CA ILE A 185 3.12 -5.65 -26.96
C ILE A 185 2.66 -6.99 -26.34
N ARG A 186 1.42 -7.07 -25.90
CA ARG A 186 0.83 -8.28 -25.32
C ARG A 186 0.84 -9.45 -26.32
N VAL A 187 0.45 -9.20 -27.56
CA VAL A 187 0.43 -10.22 -28.62
C VAL A 187 1.85 -10.70 -28.95
N LEU A 188 2.82 -9.78 -29.08
CA LEU A 188 4.23 -10.15 -29.32
C LEU A 188 4.78 -11.05 -28.20
N ARG A 189 4.55 -10.66 -26.93
CA ARG A 189 4.99 -11.45 -25.76
C ARG A 189 4.34 -12.84 -25.73
N ALA A 190 3.04 -12.93 -26.01
CA ALA A 190 2.33 -14.19 -26.04
C ALA A 190 2.84 -15.13 -27.15
N ALA A 191 3.32 -14.56 -28.26
CA ALA A 191 3.92 -15.31 -29.37
C ALA A 191 5.43 -15.60 -29.18
N GLY A 192 6.03 -15.22 -28.04
CA GLY A 192 7.48 -15.35 -27.81
C GLY A 192 8.33 -14.45 -28.72
N GLN A 193 7.73 -13.42 -29.28
CA GLN A 193 8.41 -12.48 -30.17
C GLN A 193 9.06 -11.33 -29.37
N PRO A 194 10.18 -10.77 -29.82
CA PRO A 194 10.84 -9.67 -29.16
C PRO A 194 9.97 -8.40 -29.20
N VAL A 195 9.94 -7.67 -28.07
CA VAL A 195 9.38 -6.32 -27.99
C VAL A 195 10.54 -5.33 -28.08
N THR A 196 10.38 -4.26 -28.84
CA THR A 196 11.43 -3.25 -28.98
C THR A 196 11.46 -2.30 -27.81
N ALA A 197 12.65 -1.76 -27.46
CA ALA A 197 12.75 -0.70 -26.43
C ALA A 197 11.90 0.52 -26.80
N VAL A 198 11.85 0.89 -28.08
CA VAL A 198 11.04 2.01 -28.58
C VAL A 198 9.55 1.83 -28.27
N ASP A 199 9.01 0.62 -28.45
CA ASP A 199 7.61 0.34 -28.10
C ASP A 199 7.37 0.44 -26.58
N ILE A 200 8.34 0.02 -25.78
CA ILE A 200 8.25 0.13 -24.31
C ILE A 200 8.32 1.58 -23.87
N ASP A 201 9.34 2.32 -24.32
CA ASP A 201 9.51 3.74 -23.98
C ASP A 201 8.27 4.57 -24.36
N GLU A 202 7.66 4.26 -25.51
CA GLU A 202 6.46 4.98 -25.96
C GLU A 202 5.22 4.65 -25.11
N VAL A 203 5.00 3.39 -24.75
CA VAL A 203 3.86 3.03 -23.88
C VAL A 203 4.03 3.61 -22.48
N GLU A 204 5.24 3.63 -21.92
CA GLU A 204 5.54 4.25 -20.63
C GLU A 204 5.28 5.76 -20.68
N ARG A 205 5.73 6.44 -21.72
CA ARG A 205 5.44 7.87 -21.93
C ARG A 205 3.94 8.16 -22.01
N MET A 206 3.18 7.30 -22.70
CA MET A 206 1.71 7.44 -22.79
C MET A 206 1.05 7.19 -21.43
N ALA A 207 1.51 6.19 -20.67
CA ALA A 207 1.02 5.86 -19.34
C ALA A 207 1.26 7.01 -18.34
N ASP A 208 2.43 7.64 -18.39
CA ASP A 208 2.73 8.82 -17.58
C ASP A 208 1.83 10.01 -17.93
N ALA A 209 1.63 10.28 -19.20
CA ALA A 209 0.75 11.36 -19.67
C ALA A 209 -0.72 11.13 -19.25
N LEU A 210 -1.20 9.87 -19.32
CA LEU A 210 -2.52 9.49 -18.83
C LEU A 210 -2.62 9.69 -17.32
N SER A 211 -1.61 9.25 -16.56
CA SER A 211 -1.55 9.35 -15.10
C SER A 211 -1.62 10.82 -14.65
N GLN A 212 -0.81 11.69 -15.24
CA GLN A 212 -0.84 13.13 -14.96
C GLN A 212 -2.23 13.70 -15.24
N ARG A 213 -2.78 13.46 -16.42
CA ARG A 213 -4.12 13.93 -16.80
C ARG A 213 -5.19 13.46 -15.80
N VAL A 214 -5.17 12.20 -15.40
CA VAL A 214 -6.17 11.62 -14.49
C VAL A 214 -6.09 12.24 -13.09
N LEU A 215 -4.90 12.57 -12.62
CA LEU A 215 -4.69 13.20 -11.30
C LEU A 215 -4.96 14.72 -11.30
N ASP A 216 -4.95 15.37 -12.45
CA ASP A 216 -5.20 16.81 -12.59
C ASP A 216 -6.67 17.16 -12.91
N LEU A 217 -7.47 16.18 -13.30
CA LEU A 217 -8.89 16.37 -13.59
C LEU A 217 -9.78 16.07 -12.37
N PRO A 218 -10.90 16.82 -12.22
CA PRO A 218 -11.91 16.47 -11.22
C PRO A 218 -12.38 15.02 -11.39
N PRO A 219 -12.57 14.23 -10.33
CA PRO A 219 -13.00 12.84 -10.42
C PRO A 219 -14.26 12.65 -11.28
N GLY A 220 -15.20 13.59 -11.24
CA GLY A 220 -16.40 13.56 -12.06
C GLY A 220 -16.17 13.68 -13.58
N GLU A 221 -14.99 14.12 -14.02
CA GLU A 221 -14.59 14.11 -15.44
C GLU A 221 -13.88 12.82 -15.84
N VAL A 222 -13.40 12.07 -14.87
CA VAL A 222 -12.57 10.86 -15.07
C VAL A 222 -13.37 9.57 -14.94
N VAL A 223 -14.34 9.51 -14.01
CA VAL A 223 -15.05 8.27 -13.69
C VAL A 223 -16.56 8.38 -13.91
N ASP A 224 -17.18 7.28 -14.30
CA ASP A 224 -18.61 7.04 -14.24
C ASP A 224 -18.90 6.13 -13.04
N ILE A 225 -19.87 6.54 -12.21
CA ILE A 225 -20.28 5.82 -11.02
C ILE A 225 -21.78 5.55 -11.09
N ALA A 226 -22.15 4.29 -10.90
CA ALA A 226 -23.53 3.86 -10.85
C ALA A 226 -23.84 3.16 -9.52
N ARG A 227 -24.95 3.55 -8.86
CA ARG A 227 -25.43 2.82 -7.68
C ARG A 227 -25.95 1.45 -8.09
N ARG A 228 -25.61 0.43 -7.31
CA ARG A 228 -26.07 -0.97 -7.49
C ARG A 228 -27.14 -1.29 -6.46
N GLU A 229 -28.39 -1.10 -6.84
CA GLU A 229 -29.51 -1.36 -5.93
C GLU A 229 -29.58 -2.83 -5.55
N HIS A 230 -29.83 -3.11 -4.28
CA HIS A 230 -29.98 -4.46 -3.70
C HIS A 230 -28.79 -5.40 -4.00
N TYR A 231 -27.58 -4.84 -4.14
CA TYR A 231 -26.40 -5.63 -4.48
C TYR A 231 -26.09 -6.65 -3.39
N LYS A 232 -25.97 -7.93 -3.82
CA LYS A 232 -25.59 -9.04 -2.95
C LYS A 232 -24.17 -9.47 -3.29
N PHE A 233 -23.25 -9.19 -2.38
CA PHE A 233 -21.88 -9.67 -2.51
C PHE A 233 -21.86 -11.19 -2.25
N SER A 234 -21.22 -11.94 -3.14
CA SER A 234 -20.97 -13.38 -2.97
C SER A 234 -19.46 -13.59 -2.89
N PRO A 235 -18.90 -14.02 -1.75
CA PRO A 235 -17.49 -14.38 -1.65
C PRO A 235 -17.21 -15.66 -2.46
N ALA A 236 -15.92 -15.94 -2.69
CA ALA A 236 -15.52 -17.21 -3.29
C ALA A 236 -15.60 -18.35 -2.25
N ASP A 237 -16.34 -19.40 -2.55
CA ASP A 237 -16.59 -20.51 -1.62
C ASP A 237 -15.38 -21.40 -1.31
N VAL A 238 -14.27 -21.16 -2.01
CA VAL A 238 -13.07 -22.03 -1.95
C VAL A 238 -12.15 -21.80 -0.75
N LEU A 239 -12.41 -20.78 0.07
CA LEU A 239 -11.48 -20.35 1.12
C LEU A 239 -11.96 -20.64 2.54
N GLY A 240 -13.16 -21.21 2.71
CA GLY A 240 -13.75 -21.43 4.03
C GLY A 240 -14.16 -20.14 4.74
N ASP A 241 -13.99 -20.10 6.06
CA ASP A 241 -14.38 -18.97 6.88
C ASP A 241 -13.42 -17.76 6.71
N ARG A 242 -13.93 -16.57 7.07
CA ARG A 242 -13.14 -15.34 7.09
C ARG A 242 -11.93 -15.50 8.00
N GLY A 243 -10.73 -15.21 7.49
CA GLY A 243 -9.47 -15.46 8.17
C GLY A 243 -8.96 -14.31 9.06
N ASP A 244 -9.72 -13.19 9.18
CA ASP A 244 -9.36 -12.07 10.05
C ASP A 244 -10.25 -11.99 11.28
N VAL A 245 -9.76 -11.29 12.31
CA VAL A 245 -10.49 -11.02 13.54
C VAL A 245 -10.73 -9.51 13.66
N ILE A 246 -11.99 -9.10 13.85
CA ILE A 246 -12.38 -7.71 14.05
C ILE A 246 -13.16 -7.58 15.36
N ASN A 247 -12.68 -6.73 16.24
CA ASN A 247 -13.22 -6.58 17.61
C ASN A 247 -13.62 -5.12 17.88
N LYS A 248 -14.69 -4.69 17.22
CA LYS A 248 -15.18 -3.29 17.32
C LYS A 248 -15.65 -2.89 18.72
N ASN A 249 -15.99 -3.87 19.56
CA ASN A 249 -16.45 -3.61 20.94
C ASN A 249 -15.30 -3.30 21.93
N MET A 250 -14.07 -3.45 21.48
CA MET A 250 -12.88 -3.21 22.30
C MET A 250 -11.93 -2.20 21.64
N PRO A 251 -12.35 -0.94 21.42
CA PRO A 251 -11.44 0.10 20.93
C PRO A 251 -10.34 0.37 21.97
N ARG A 252 -9.24 0.92 21.53
CA ARG A 252 -8.22 1.45 22.45
C ARG A 252 -8.59 2.80 23.02
#